data_310b3825a443cd6ae9bc181e4dae078d
#
_entry.id   310b3825a443cd6ae9bc181e4dae078d
#
_cell.length_a   1.000
_cell.length_b   1.000
_cell.length_c   1.000
_cell.angle_alpha   90.00
_cell.angle_beta   90.00
_cell.angle_gamma   90.00
#
_symmetry.space_group_name_H-M   'P 1'
#
loop_
_entity.id
_entity.type
_entity.pdbx_description
1 polymer ?
#
loop_
_entity_poly.entity_id
_entity_poly.type
_entity_poly.pdbx_seq_one_letter_code
_entity_poly.pdbx_strand_id
1 'polypeptide(L)'
;MSHIDSDDGNNINNNEEDSADSDVTLPRLKTIWECAHINKTVTAGADGVPVSGWTCNWCPHGGCFFKGDNATKALAHVAKITGKNIQFCRGNIPRNKVIQYRNLWLEKSSAKADRTARTVVLEDSISDMQSRALESMFGGTARRGDHERDHMVI
;
A
#
# COMPACT_ATOMS: atom_id res chain seq x y z
N MET A 1 -42.94 1.98 -58.60
CA MET A 1 -41.91 2.96 -58.15
C MET A 1 -42.37 3.49 -56.81
N SER A 2 -41.84 2.92 -55.74
CA SER A 2 -42.23 3.25 -54.37
C SER A 2 -41.01 3.84 -53.67
N HIS A 3 -41.12 5.11 -53.39
CA HIS A 3 -40.09 5.83 -52.55
C HIS A 3 -40.40 5.55 -51.09
N ILE A 4 -39.38 5.08 -50.34
CA ILE A 4 -39.41 4.96 -48.91
C ILE A 4 -38.39 5.96 -48.38
N ASP A 5 -38.87 7.08 -47.84
CA ASP A 5 -38.09 8.03 -47.09
C ASP A 5 -38.06 7.54 -45.65
N SER A 6 -36.88 7.10 -45.19
CA SER A 6 -36.62 6.77 -43.80
C SER A 6 -35.94 7.96 -43.12
N ASP A 7 -36.72 8.68 -42.32
CA ASP A 7 -36.26 9.78 -41.46
C ASP A 7 -35.79 9.18 -40.12
N ASP A 8 -34.50 8.90 -39.99
CA ASP A 8 -33.89 8.46 -38.75
C ASP A 8 -33.59 9.68 -37.87
N GLY A 9 -34.59 10.11 -37.11
CA GLY A 9 -34.47 11.11 -36.07
C GLY A 9 -33.66 10.57 -34.88
N ASN A 10 -32.35 10.78 -34.91
CA ASN A 10 -31.44 10.47 -33.79
C ASN A 10 -31.60 11.51 -32.68
N ASN A 11 -32.55 11.27 -31.77
CA ASN A 11 -32.76 12.08 -30.56
C ASN A 11 -31.81 11.62 -29.46
N ILE A 12 -30.60 12.18 -29.42
CA ILE A 12 -29.65 12.02 -28.31
C ILE A 12 -30.14 12.93 -27.19
N ASN A 13 -30.98 12.39 -26.30
CA ASN A 13 -31.26 12.98 -25.02
C ASN A 13 -30.03 12.78 -24.10
N ASN A 14 -29.12 13.74 -24.16
CA ASN A 14 -28.09 13.93 -23.13
C ASN A 14 -28.78 14.52 -21.90
N ASN A 15 -29.43 13.69 -21.11
CA ASN A 15 -29.72 14.00 -19.73
C ASN A 15 -28.39 13.85 -18.95
N GLU A 16 -27.57 14.89 -18.99
CA GLU A 16 -26.60 15.15 -17.92
C GLU A 16 -27.39 15.43 -16.65
N GLU A 17 -27.73 14.36 -15.93
CA GLU A 17 -28.08 14.46 -14.52
C GLU A 17 -26.82 14.96 -13.81
N ASP A 18 -26.74 16.27 -13.67
CA ASP A 18 -25.84 17.00 -12.79
C ASP A 18 -26.22 16.57 -11.35
N SER A 19 -25.75 15.36 -10.99
CA SER A 19 -25.82 14.87 -9.62
C SER A 19 -24.92 15.79 -8.80
N ALA A 20 -25.56 16.78 -8.17
CA ALA A 20 -24.98 17.58 -7.10
C ALA A 20 -24.23 16.63 -6.16
N ASP A 21 -22.92 16.56 -6.34
CA ASP A 21 -22.00 15.82 -5.48
C ASP A 21 -21.99 16.56 -4.13
N SER A 22 -22.98 16.22 -3.30
CA SER A 22 -23.00 16.68 -1.92
C SER A 22 -21.72 16.16 -1.33
N ASP A 23 -20.78 17.05 -1.05
CA ASP A 23 -19.51 16.78 -0.38
C ASP A 23 -19.79 16.26 1.04
N VAL A 24 -20.27 15.02 1.10
CA VAL A 24 -20.42 14.27 2.32
C VAL A 24 -19.03 13.85 2.72
N THR A 25 -18.40 14.65 3.56
CA THR A 25 -17.11 14.34 4.16
C THR A 25 -17.23 13.00 4.90
N LEU A 26 -16.84 11.92 4.25
CA LEU A 26 -16.86 10.60 4.84
C LEU A 26 -15.89 10.54 6.02
N PRO A 27 -16.26 9.88 7.13
CA PRO A 27 -15.36 9.74 8.26
C PRO A 27 -14.06 9.04 7.83
N ARG A 28 -12.92 9.55 8.31
CA ARG A 28 -11.60 8.99 7.99
C ARG A 28 -11.45 7.61 8.62
N LEU A 29 -11.21 6.61 7.81
CA LEU A 29 -10.91 5.25 8.27
C LEU A 29 -9.45 5.16 8.76
N LYS A 30 -9.24 4.59 9.94
CA LYS A 30 -7.90 4.27 10.47
C LYS A 30 -7.42 2.92 9.95
N THR A 31 -8.34 1.96 9.82
CA THR A 31 -8.04 0.62 9.31
C THR A 31 -9.16 0.14 8.39
N ILE A 32 -8.85 -0.82 7.53
CA ILE A 32 -9.87 -1.42 6.65
C ILE A 32 -10.91 -2.21 7.46
N TRP A 33 -10.58 -2.65 8.66
CA TRP A 33 -11.48 -3.42 9.53
C TRP A 33 -12.59 -2.58 10.17
N GLU A 34 -12.49 -1.25 10.09
CA GLU A 34 -13.57 -0.32 10.48
C GLU A 34 -14.64 -0.20 9.38
N CYS A 35 -14.37 -0.76 8.19
CA CYS A 35 -15.33 -0.78 7.11
C CYS A 35 -16.41 -1.83 7.37
N ALA A 36 -17.67 -1.43 7.42
CA ALA A 36 -18.81 -2.33 7.64
C ALA A 36 -18.99 -3.42 6.55
N HIS A 37 -18.28 -3.30 5.43
CA HIS A 37 -18.38 -4.22 4.31
C HIS A 37 -17.23 -5.23 4.22
N ILE A 38 -16.27 -5.13 5.12
CA ILE A 38 -15.15 -6.09 5.25
C ILE A 38 -15.21 -6.69 6.63
N ASN A 39 -15.52 -7.97 6.70
CA ASN A 39 -15.70 -8.68 7.97
C ASN A 39 -14.61 -9.72 8.15
N LYS A 40 -13.98 -9.73 9.32
CA LYS A 40 -13.16 -10.88 9.73
C LYS A 40 -14.07 -12.06 10.02
N THR A 41 -13.66 -13.21 9.52
CA THR A 41 -14.46 -14.44 9.61
C THR A 41 -13.55 -15.62 9.91
N VAL A 42 -14.04 -16.54 10.72
CA VAL A 42 -13.41 -17.84 10.94
C VAL A 42 -14.36 -18.92 10.41
N THR A 43 -13.86 -19.72 9.50
CA THR A 43 -14.61 -20.84 8.89
C THR A 43 -13.97 -22.16 9.26
N ALA A 44 -14.76 -23.24 9.25
CA ALA A 44 -14.20 -24.59 9.38
C ALA A 44 -13.43 -24.95 8.11
N GLY A 45 -12.17 -25.32 8.23
CA GLY A 45 -11.38 -25.88 7.14
C GLY A 45 -11.77 -27.32 6.81
N ALA A 46 -11.24 -27.86 5.71
CA ALA A 46 -11.52 -29.22 5.26
C ALA A 46 -11.14 -30.28 6.30
N ASP A 47 -10.14 -30.01 7.13
CA ASP A 47 -9.63 -30.90 8.18
C ASP A 47 -10.24 -30.60 9.56
N GLY A 48 -11.32 -29.82 9.63
CA GLY A 48 -11.93 -29.38 10.89
C GLY A 48 -11.15 -28.31 11.63
N VAL A 49 -9.99 -27.90 11.11
CA VAL A 49 -9.16 -26.83 11.69
C VAL A 49 -9.77 -25.47 11.35
N PRO A 50 -9.96 -24.56 12.31
CA PRO A 50 -10.51 -23.24 12.03
C PRO A 50 -9.55 -22.44 11.13
N VAL A 51 -10.08 -21.89 10.04
CA VAL A 51 -9.37 -21.05 9.09
C VAL A 51 -9.84 -19.62 9.26
N SER A 52 -8.94 -18.73 9.69
CA SER A 52 -9.23 -17.28 9.74
C SER A 52 -9.13 -16.66 8.35
N GLY A 53 -9.95 -15.65 8.12
CA GLY A 53 -10.00 -14.92 6.87
C GLY A 53 -10.90 -13.71 6.96
N TRP A 54 -11.30 -13.20 5.82
CA TRP A 54 -12.23 -12.08 5.74
C TRP A 54 -13.13 -12.19 4.52
N THR A 55 -14.27 -11.56 4.60
CA THR A 55 -15.27 -11.50 3.52
C THR A 55 -15.50 -10.06 3.09
N CYS A 56 -15.83 -9.87 1.81
CA CYS A 56 -16.21 -8.59 1.24
C CYS A 56 -17.68 -8.63 0.82
N ASN A 57 -18.52 -7.82 1.47
CA ASN A 57 -19.95 -7.75 1.18
C ASN A 57 -20.28 -7.02 -0.13
N TRP A 58 -19.31 -6.32 -0.72
CA TRP A 58 -19.45 -5.71 -2.06
C TRP A 58 -19.33 -6.71 -3.20
N CYS A 59 -18.71 -7.88 -2.97
CA CYS A 59 -18.59 -8.89 -3.98
C CYS A 59 -19.95 -9.51 -4.32
N PRO A 60 -20.24 -9.77 -5.61
CA PRO A 60 -21.47 -10.44 -6.01
C PRO A 60 -21.54 -11.87 -5.42
N HIS A 61 -22.74 -12.43 -5.35
CA HIS A 61 -23.00 -13.80 -4.90
C HIS A 61 -22.70 -14.10 -3.43
N GLY A 62 -23.02 -13.15 -2.53
CA GLY A 62 -22.96 -13.39 -1.08
C GLY A 62 -21.58 -13.22 -0.44
N GLY A 63 -20.67 -12.56 -1.14
CA GLY A 63 -19.34 -12.23 -0.65
C GLY A 63 -18.27 -13.25 -1.06
N CYS A 64 -17.05 -12.75 -1.22
CA CYS A 64 -15.88 -13.58 -1.45
C CYS A 64 -15.15 -13.80 -0.12
N PHE A 65 -14.85 -15.05 0.22
CA PHE A 65 -13.98 -15.36 1.35
C PHE A 65 -12.52 -15.38 0.91
N PHE A 66 -11.68 -14.71 1.68
CA PHE A 66 -10.23 -14.65 1.47
C PHE A 66 -9.51 -15.17 2.71
N LYS A 67 -8.66 -16.18 2.53
CA LYS A 67 -7.89 -16.77 3.62
C LYS A 67 -6.84 -15.82 4.19
N GLY A 68 -6.74 -15.77 5.52
CA GLY A 68 -5.77 -14.97 6.27
C GLY A 68 -6.22 -13.55 6.59
N ASP A 69 -5.67 -12.97 7.63
CA ASP A 69 -6.03 -11.65 8.20
C ASP A 69 -5.18 -10.51 7.62
N ASN A 70 -4.96 -10.49 6.32
CA ASN A 70 -4.10 -9.50 5.70
C ASN A 70 -4.86 -8.22 5.33
N ALA A 71 -4.76 -7.20 6.19
CA ALA A 71 -5.39 -5.90 5.99
C ALA A 71 -4.97 -5.20 4.68
N THR A 72 -3.72 -5.37 4.26
CA THR A 72 -3.21 -4.80 3.00
C THR A 72 -3.92 -5.41 1.79
N LYS A 73 -4.13 -6.72 1.79
CA LYS A 73 -4.87 -7.41 0.73
C LYS A 73 -6.34 -7.01 0.73
N ALA A 74 -6.98 -6.95 1.90
CA ALA A 74 -8.36 -6.52 2.03
C ALA A 74 -8.56 -5.09 1.49
N LEU A 75 -7.66 -4.19 1.84
CA LEU A 75 -7.69 -2.81 1.35
C LEU A 75 -7.43 -2.72 -0.17
N ALA A 76 -6.44 -3.46 -0.70
CA ALA A 76 -6.17 -3.50 -2.14
C ALA A 76 -7.38 -4.00 -2.94
N HIS A 77 -8.10 -4.99 -2.41
CA HIS A 77 -9.30 -5.55 -3.03
C HIS A 77 -10.40 -4.50 -3.22
N VAL A 78 -10.78 -3.75 -2.18
CA VAL A 78 -11.86 -2.75 -2.24
C VAL A 78 -11.42 -1.42 -2.86
N ALA A 79 -10.17 -1.02 -2.70
CA ALA A 79 -9.59 0.15 -3.36
C ALA A 79 -9.33 -0.07 -4.86
N LYS A 80 -9.55 -1.29 -5.35
CA LYS A 80 -9.30 -1.71 -6.74
C LYS A 80 -7.84 -1.46 -7.17
N ILE A 81 -6.88 -1.80 -6.30
CA ILE A 81 -5.45 -1.71 -6.56
C ILE A 81 -4.95 -3.00 -7.20
N THR A 82 -4.29 -2.88 -8.34
CA THR A 82 -3.71 -4.01 -9.08
C THR A 82 -2.32 -4.40 -8.56
N GLY A 83 -1.83 -5.58 -8.92
CA GLY A 83 -0.43 -5.99 -8.67
C GLY A 83 -0.13 -6.49 -7.26
N LYS A 84 -1.14 -6.82 -6.44
CA LYS A 84 -0.97 -7.32 -5.06
C LYS A 84 -1.32 -8.81 -4.88
N ASN A 85 -1.35 -9.59 -5.97
CA ASN A 85 -1.76 -11.00 -5.98
C ASN A 85 -3.13 -11.21 -5.30
N ILE A 86 -4.02 -10.27 -5.50
CA ILE A 86 -5.42 -10.34 -5.08
C ILE A 86 -6.32 -9.80 -6.18
N GLN A 87 -7.44 -10.47 -6.36
CA GLN A 87 -8.46 -10.00 -7.28
C GLN A 87 -9.15 -8.77 -6.68
N PHE A 88 -9.26 -7.70 -7.46
CA PHE A 88 -10.02 -6.51 -7.03
C PHE A 88 -11.52 -6.82 -6.96
N CYS A 89 -12.23 -6.07 -6.12
CA CYS A 89 -13.67 -6.22 -5.96
C CYS A 89 -14.42 -5.93 -7.26
N ARG A 90 -15.23 -6.88 -7.70
CA ARG A 90 -16.13 -6.74 -8.87
C ARG A 90 -17.48 -6.15 -8.50
N GLY A 91 -17.75 -5.97 -7.23
CA GLY A 91 -18.97 -5.36 -6.75
C GLY A 91 -19.08 -3.88 -7.08
N ASN A 92 -20.30 -3.37 -7.04
CA ASN A 92 -20.58 -1.96 -7.26
C ASN A 92 -20.31 -1.14 -5.99
N ILE A 93 -19.04 -0.81 -5.75
CA ILE A 93 -18.64 0.04 -4.63
C ILE A 93 -18.89 1.49 -5.02
N PRO A 94 -19.62 2.29 -4.23
CA PRO A 94 -19.79 3.71 -4.48
C PRO A 94 -18.46 4.44 -4.67
N ARG A 95 -18.40 5.37 -5.61
CA ARG A 95 -17.15 6.05 -5.99
C ARG A 95 -16.48 6.74 -4.81
N ASN A 96 -17.23 7.41 -3.96
CA ASN A 96 -16.73 8.06 -2.75
C ASN A 96 -16.07 7.07 -1.78
N LYS A 97 -16.60 5.85 -1.64
CA LYS A 97 -15.99 4.77 -0.84
C LYS A 97 -14.69 4.26 -1.46
N VAL A 98 -14.63 4.10 -2.77
CA VAL A 98 -13.38 3.71 -3.46
C VAL A 98 -12.31 4.77 -3.24
N ILE A 99 -12.65 6.06 -3.31
CA ILE A 99 -11.72 7.16 -3.03
C ILE A 99 -11.22 7.09 -1.58
N GLN A 100 -12.13 6.89 -0.62
CA GLN A 100 -11.79 6.74 0.80
C GLN A 100 -10.79 5.59 1.03
N TYR A 101 -11.00 4.42 0.40
CA TYR A 101 -10.09 3.27 0.49
C TYR A 101 -8.75 3.54 -0.18
N ARG A 102 -8.73 4.26 -1.31
CA ARG A 102 -7.48 4.66 -1.98
C ARG A 102 -6.66 5.63 -1.14
N ASN A 103 -7.30 6.59 -0.48
CA ASN A 103 -6.62 7.51 0.41
C ASN A 103 -5.99 6.77 1.60
N LEU A 104 -6.72 5.84 2.22
CA LEU A 104 -6.17 4.98 3.28
C LEU A 104 -4.99 4.14 2.78
N TRP A 105 -5.05 3.64 1.54
CA TRP A 105 -3.94 2.92 0.91
C TRP A 105 -2.69 3.79 0.77
N LEU A 106 -2.83 5.01 0.25
CA LEU A 106 -1.74 5.95 0.07
C LEU A 106 -1.08 6.31 1.41
N GLU A 107 -1.86 6.62 2.43
CA GLU A 107 -1.37 6.89 3.78
C GLU A 107 -0.52 5.74 4.34
N LYS A 108 -1.01 4.51 4.21
CA LYS A 108 -0.26 3.34 4.70
C LYS A 108 0.98 3.04 3.88
N SER A 109 0.95 3.33 2.59
CA SER A 109 2.09 3.14 1.69
C SER A 109 3.19 4.16 1.97
N SER A 110 2.85 5.44 2.18
CA SER A 110 3.82 6.48 2.53
C SER A 110 4.42 6.25 3.91
N ALA A 111 3.61 5.92 4.92
CA ALA A 111 4.11 5.60 6.26
C ALA A 111 5.06 4.39 6.28
N LYS A 112 4.86 3.42 5.39
CA LYS A 112 5.78 2.29 5.22
C LYS A 112 7.09 2.75 4.57
N ALA A 113 7.04 3.58 3.52
CA ALA A 113 8.22 4.13 2.87
C ALA A 113 9.07 4.96 3.84
N ASP A 114 8.45 5.82 4.64
CA ASP A 114 9.13 6.63 5.66
C ASP A 114 9.83 5.77 6.72
N ARG A 115 9.19 4.69 7.17
CA ARG A 115 9.82 3.76 8.12
C ARG A 115 11.03 3.08 7.49
N THR A 116 10.93 2.63 6.25
CA THR A 116 12.04 1.99 5.54
C THR A 116 13.21 2.96 5.37
N ALA A 117 12.94 4.20 4.95
CA ALA A 117 13.96 5.23 4.81
C ALA A 117 14.69 5.52 6.16
N ARG A 118 13.94 5.62 7.26
CA ARG A 118 14.53 5.81 8.60
C ARG A 118 15.41 4.63 9.03
N THR A 119 15.00 3.41 8.71
CA THR A 119 15.78 2.21 9.04
C THR A 119 17.11 2.21 8.30
N VAL A 120 17.12 2.52 7.00
CA VAL A 120 18.36 2.61 6.19
C VAL A 120 19.31 3.65 6.78
N VAL A 121 18.82 4.85 7.12
CA VAL A 121 19.65 5.91 7.72
C VAL A 121 20.27 5.48 9.06
N LEU A 122 19.52 4.72 9.88
CA LEU A 122 20.04 4.21 11.16
C LEU A 122 21.12 3.14 10.93
N GLU A 123 20.92 2.24 9.98
CA GLU A 123 21.90 1.19 9.65
C GLU A 123 23.20 1.80 9.14
N ASP A 124 23.13 2.79 8.25
CA ASP A 124 24.30 3.54 7.76
C ASP A 124 25.04 4.25 8.90
N SER A 125 24.31 4.87 9.81
CA SER A 125 24.91 5.56 10.97
C SER A 125 25.62 4.60 11.94
N ILE A 126 25.05 3.41 12.14
CA ILE A 126 25.68 2.36 12.99
C ILE A 126 26.94 1.84 12.32
N SER A 127 26.92 1.61 11.01
CA SER A 127 28.08 1.15 10.22
C SER A 127 29.24 2.16 10.30
N ASP A 128 28.96 3.46 10.17
CA ASP A 128 29.94 4.53 10.27
C ASP A 128 30.56 4.59 11.68
N MET A 129 29.75 4.47 12.74
CA MET A 129 30.27 4.44 14.10
C MET A 129 31.16 3.24 14.35
N GLN A 130 30.81 2.05 13.85
CA GLN A 130 31.61 0.85 13.96
C GLN A 130 32.94 0.99 13.21
N SER A 131 32.93 1.55 12.01
CA SER A 131 34.15 1.80 11.22
C SER A 131 35.10 2.74 11.94
N ARG A 132 34.60 3.86 12.49
CA ARG A 132 35.41 4.80 13.26
C ARG A 132 35.97 4.19 14.57
N ALA A 133 35.21 3.33 15.23
CA ALA A 133 35.68 2.63 16.42
C ALA A 133 36.82 1.67 16.10
N LEU A 134 36.73 0.93 14.98
CA LEU A 134 37.79 0.05 14.51
C LEU A 134 39.03 0.82 14.10
N GLU A 135 38.89 1.93 13.37
CA GLU A 135 40.01 2.80 13.03
C GLU A 135 40.71 3.36 14.27
N SER A 136 39.94 3.75 15.29
CA SER A 136 40.51 4.21 16.57
C SER A 136 41.29 3.12 17.32
N MET A 137 40.83 1.86 17.25
CA MET A 137 41.48 0.73 17.91
C MET A 137 42.74 0.26 17.18
N PHE A 138 42.76 0.30 15.86
CA PHE A 138 43.85 -0.25 15.05
C PHE A 138 44.73 0.79 14.36
N GLY A 139 44.27 2.05 14.24
CA GLY A 139 45.02 3.14 13.61
C GLY A 139 46.16 3.75 14.44
N GLY A 140 46.37 3.30 15.68
CA GLY A 140 47.35 3.86 16.61
C GLY A 140 48.80 3.41 16.45
N THR A 141 49.15 2.56 15.49
CA THR A 141 50.48 1.92 15.44
C THR A 141 51.41 2.33 14.30
N ALA A 142 51.08 3.38 13.53
CA ALA A 142 51.91 3.78 12.36
C ALA A 142 52.56 5.18 12.50
N ARG A 143 53.03 5.58 13.72
CA ARG A 143 53.94 6.73 13.88
C ARG A 143 54.96 6.43 14.92
N ARG A 144 55.92 5.55 14.61
CA ARG A 144 57.23 5.48 15.21
C ARG A 144 58.25 5.09 14.15
N GLY A 145 59.11 6.02 13.78
CA GLY A 145 60.33 5.69 13.10
C GLY A 145 60.81 6.61 12.00
N ASP A 146 60.84 7.92 12.21
CA ASP A 146 61.84 8.74 11.52
C ASP A 146 62.80 9.26 12.58
N HIS A 147 63.75 8.41 12.90
CA HIS A 147 64.91 8.78 13.67
C HIS A 147 65.96 9.33 12.70
N GLU A 148 66.13 10.62 12.77
CA GLU A 148 67.19 11.47 12.34
C GLU A 148 68.56 10.73 12.39
N ARG A 149 69.16 10.48 11.23
CA ARG A 149 70.60 10.17 11.12
C ARG A 149 71.30 11.43 10.70
N ASP A 150 71.86 12.06 11.71
CA ASP A 150 72.83 13.11 11.64
C ASP A 150 74.09 12.57 10.94
N HIS A 151 74.44 13.09 9.79
CA HIS A 151 75.67 12.82 9.10
C HIS A 151 76.71 13.85 9.51
N MET A 152 77.55 13.44 10.37
CA MET A 152 78.83 14.10 10.67
C MET A 152 79.80 13.84 9.52
N VAL A 153 80.21 14.89 8.77
CA VAL A 153 81.31 14.89 7.77
C VAL A 153 82.48 15.60 8.38
N ILE A 154 83.59 14.89 8.41
CA ILE A 154 84.95 15.44 8.61
C ILE A 154 85.55 15.72 7.25
#